data_37fa1935061c896f3dcdd30e1d5bcda0
#
_entry.id   37fa1935061c896f3dcdd30e1d5bcda0
#
_cell.length_a   1.000
_cell.length_b   1.000
_cell.length_c   1.000
_cell.angle_alpha   90.00
_cell.angle_beta   90.00
_cell.angle_gamma   90.00
#
_symmetry.space_group_name_H-M   'P 1'
#
loop_
_entity.id
_entity.type
_entity.pdbx_description
1 polymer ?
#
loop_
_entity_poly.entity_id
_entity_poly.type
_entity_poly.pdbx_seq_one_letter_code
_entity_poly.pdbx_strand_id
1 'polypeptide(L)'
;MDAMPDETAPKSAFEIAMERLKKKDAEAGVTNTPVTDAQKAAIAEIRNFYESKLAEIEVLHQGAMRTLGDPEQRAAADQGYRRDRERLTTERDAKIDKARRE
;
A
#
# COMPACT_ATOMS: atom_id res chain seq x y z
N MET A 1 -3.17 -14.97 47.24
CA MET A 1 -3.09 -14.55 46.74
C MET A 1 -2.95 -14.04 46.24
N ASP A 2 -2.68 -13.79 45.91
CA ASP A 2 -2.56 -12.98 45.39
C ASP A 2 -2.59 -12.81 44.22
N ALA A 3 -3.04 -12.64 44.03
CA ALA A 3 -3.30 -12.33 42.86
C ALA A 3 -2.65 -11.33 42.23
N MET A 4 -1.73 -11.16 42.59
CA MET A 4 -1.10 -10.24 42.16
C MET A 4 -0.46 -10.50 41.04
N PRO A 5 -0.48 -9.80 40.12
CA PRO A 5 0.29 -9.96 39.04
C PRO A 5 1.61 -9.84 39.53
N ASP A 6 2.29 -10.79 39.51
CA ASP A 6 3.61 -10.68 39.89
C ASP A 6 4.42 -10.58 38.69
N GLU A 7 5.68 -10.45 38.86
CA GLU A 7 6.60 -10.27 37.78
C GLU A 7 6.78 -11.50 36.97
N THR A 8 6.31 -12.62 37.44
CA THR A 8 6.37 -13.86 36.69
C THR A 8 5.07 -14.12 35.96
N ALA A 9 4.07 -13.28 36.17
CA ALA A 9 2.82 -13.46 35.49
C ALA A 9 2.96 -13.24 34.00
N PRO A 10 2.21 -13.98 33.20
CA PRO A 10 2.23 -13.74 31.77
C PRO A 10 1.80 -12.32 31.47
N LYS A 11 2.32 -11.77 30.42
CA LYS A 11 1.91 -10.45 29.98
C LYS A 11 0.46 -10.48 29.57
N SER A 12 -0.21 -9.36 29.69
CA SER A 12 -1.59 -9.26 29.29
C SER A 12 -1.70 -9.44 27.77
N ALA A 13 -2.88 -9.80 27.32
CA ALA A 13 -3.12 -9.94 25.90
C ALA A 13 -2.81 -8.65 25.16
N PHE A 14 -3.11 -7.51 25.79
CA PHE A 14 -2.81 -6.22 25.20
C PHE A 14 -1.31 -6.01 25.03
N GLU A 15 -0.54 -6.32 26.04
CA GLU A 15 0.92 -6.16 25.98
C GLU A 15 1.53 -7.05 24.91
N ILE A 16 1.08 -8.29 24.82
CA ILE A 16 1.55 -9.23 23.81
C ILE A 16 1.22 -8.70 22.41
N ALA A 17 0.01 -8.19 22.23
CA ALA A 17 -0.41 -7.64 20.95
C ALA A 17 0.45 -6.45 20.55
N MET A 18 0.74 -5.57 21.51
CA MET A 18 1.58 -4.41 21.24
C MET A 18 3.01 -4.79 20.91
N GLU A 19 3.56 -5.78 21.58
CA GLU A 19 4.90 -6.27 21.28
C GLU A 19 4.97 -6.86 19.88
N ARG A 20 3.98 -7.64 19.52
CA ARG A 20 3.92 -8.24 18.18
C ARG A 20 3.79 -7.18 17.10
N LEU A 21 3.02 -6.16 17.37
CA LEU A 21 2.83 -5.07 16.43
C LEU A 21 4.14 -4.31 16.21
N LYS A 22 4.85 -4.00 17.30
CA LYS A 22 6.14 -3.33 17.20
C LYS A 22 7.15 -4.16 16.44
N LYS A 23 7.20 -5.45 16.73
CA LYS A 23 8.12 -6.36 16.07
C LYS A 23 7.80 -6.46 14.59
N LYS A 24 6.53 -6.56 14.26
CA LYS A 24 6.08 -6.66 12.88
C LYS A 24 6.42 -5.39 12.11
N ASP A 25 6.21 -4.22 12.71
CA ASP A 25 6.56 -2.96 12.09
C ASP A 25 8.06 -2.86 11.84
N ALA A 26 8.85 -3.28 12.80
CA ALA A 26 10.31 -3.28 12.64
C ALA A 26 10.75 -4.22 11.52
N GLU A 27 10.17 -5.40 11.46
CA GLU A 27 10.48 -6.38 10.42
C GLU A 27 10.06 -5.88 9.03
N ALA A 28 8.98 -5.12 8.97
CA ALA A 28 8.50 -4.54 7.72
C ALA A 28 9.29 -3.29 7.31
N GLY A 29 10.21 -2.84 8.14
CA GLY A 29 10.96 -1.62 7.87
C GLY A 29 10.19 -0.35 8.18
N VAL A 30 9.09 -0.48 8.93
CA VAL A 30 8.30 0.67 9.32
C VAL A 30 8.82 1.18 10.66
N THR A 31 9.08 2.47 10.75
CA THR A 31 9.55 3.07 12.00
C THR A 31 8.36 3.52 12.83
N ASN A 32 8.55 3.62 14.14
CA ASN A 32 7.53 4.15 15.03
C ASN A 32 7.48 5.67 15.01
N THR A 33 8.33 6.30 14.24
CA THR A 33 8.38 7.74 14.13
C THR A 33 7.15 8.25 13.39
N PRO A 34 6.43 9.21 13.95
CA PRO A 34 5.29 9.78 13.24
C PRO A 34 5.71 10.41 11.93
N VAL A 35 4.83 10.32 10.95
CA VAL A 35 5.06 10.92 9.65
C VAL A 35 4.97 12.44 9.79
N THR A 36 5.95 13.15 9.29
CA THR A 36 5.95 14.62 9.34
C THR A 36 4.95 15.20 8.36
N ASP A 37 4.63 16.49 8.53
CA ASP A 37 3.73 17.17 7.61
C ASP A 37 4.32 17.22 6.20
N ALA A 38 5.62 17.38 6.08
CA ALA A 38 6.29 17.36 4.78
C ALA A 38 6.17 16.00 4.13
N GLN A 39 6.32 14.92 4.91
CA GLN A 39 6.14 13.56 4.38
C GLN A 39 4.70 13.30 3.96
N LYS A 40 3.74 13.78 4.74
CA LYS A 40 2.32 13.64 4.39
C LYS A 40 2.02 14.35 3.08
N ALA A 41 2.56 15.53 2.88
CA ALA A 41 2.38 16.28 1.65
C ALA A 41 2.99 15.54 0.46
N ALA A 42 4.19 15.01 0.63
CA ALA A 42 4.85 14.24 -0.41
C ALA A 42 4.05 12.99 -0.77
N ILE A 43 3.55 12.28 0.22
CA ILE A 43 2.73 11.09 0.01
C ILE A 43 1.44 11.43 -0.73
N ALA A 44 0.81 12.55 -0.36
CA ALA A 44 -0.41 13.00 -1.03
C ALA A 44 -0.16 13.30 -2.50
N GLU A 45 0.96 13.94 -2.81
CA GLU A 45 1.34 14.22 -4.20
C GLU A 45 1.56 12.94 -4.98
N ILE A 46 2.25 11.97 -4.38
CA ILE A 46 2.47 10.66 -5.01
C ILE A 46 1.14 9.98 -5.32
N ARG A 47 0.24 9.95 -4.34
CA ARG A 47 -1.06 9.33 -4.52
C ARG A 47 -1.88 10.01 -5.62
N ASN A 48 -1.87 11.33 -5.63
CA ASN A 48 -2.61 12.08 -6.66
C ASN A 48 -2.05 11.81 -8.06
N PHE A 49 -0.74 11.76 -8.19
CA PHE A 49 -0.11 11.48 -9.46
C PHE A 49 -0.51 10.09 -9.99
N TYR A 50 -0.38 9.07 -9.14
CA TYR A 50 -0.69 7.71 -9.57
C TYR A 50 -2.18 7.47 -9.73
N GLU A 51 -3.03 8.14 -8.96
CA GLU A 51 -4.46 8.08 -9.15
C GLU A 51 -4.85 8.61 -10.53
N SER A 52 -4.24 9.72 -10.94
CA SER A 52 -4.43 10.26 -12.30
C SER A 52 -4.00 9.27 -13.37
N LYS A 53 -2.83 8.66 -13.19
CA LYS A 53 -2.33 7.71 -14.17
C LYS A 53 -3.19 6.46 -14.26
N LEU A 54 -3.64 5.96 -13.11
CA LEU A 54 -4.52 4.80 -13.07
C LEU A 54 -5.87 5.11 -13.73
N ALA A 55 -6.41 6.30 -13.48
CA ALA A 55 -7.67 6.71 -14.11
C ALA A 55 -7.51 6.82 -15.63
N GLU A 56 -6.36 7.33 -16.08
CA GLU A 56 -6.08 7.46 -17.50
C GLU A 56 -6.08 6.11 -18.20
N ILE A 57 -5.36 5.13 -17.67
CA ILE A 57 -5.32 3.81 -18.29
C ILE A 57 -6.68 3.09 -18.19
N GLU A 58 -7.44 3.36 -17.16
CA GLU A 58 -8.77 2.79 -17.02
C GLU A 58 -9.71 3.32 -18.09
N VAL A 59 -9.68 4.61 -18.35
CA VAL A 59 -10.51 5.22 -19.42
C VAL A 59 -10.13 4.63 -20.77
N LEU A 60 -8.84 4.50 -21.04
CA LEU A 60 -8.38 3.90 -22.30
C LEU A 60 -8.82 2.46 -22.43
N HIS A 61 -8.75 1.70 -21.35
CA HIS A 61 -9.18 0.31 -21.33
C HIS A 61 -10.68 0.19 -21.60
N GLN A 62 -11.49 1.02 -20.95
CA GLN A 62 -12.94 1.03 -21.15
C GLN A 62 -13.26 1.37 -22.60
N GLY A 63 -12.55 2.32 -23.18
CA GLY A 63 -12.72 2.67 -24.58
C GLY A 63 -12.39 1.51 -25.50
N ALA A 64 -11.28 0.81 -25.22
CA ALA A 64 -10.89 -0.35 -26.00
C ALA A 64 -11.93 -1.47 -25.91
N MET A 65 -12.47 -1.70 -24.71
CA MET A 65 -13.47 -2.75 -24.53
C MET A 65 -14.76 -2.44 -25.27
N ARG A 66 -15.08 -1.15 -25.48
CA ARG A 66 -16.27 -0.76 -26.23
C ARG A 66 -16.08 -0.80 -27.72
N THR A 67 -14.88 -0.53 -28.20
CA THR A 67 -14.65 -0.32 -29.65
C THR A 67 -14.01 -1.51 -30.33
N LEU A 68 -13.25 -2.35 -29.62
CA LEU A 68 -12.61 -3.50 -30.24
C LEU A 68 -13.60 -4.65 -30.35
N GLY A 69 -13.78 -5.15 -31.55
CA GLY A 69 -14.66 -6.27 -31.78
C GLY A 69 -13.94 -7.60 -31.80
N ASP A 70 -12.63 -7.60 -32.09
CA ASP A 70 -11.88 -8.82 -32.20
C ASP A 70 -11.49 -9.38 -30.83
N PRO A 71 -11.82 -10.65 -30.54
CA PRO A 71 -11.52 -11.22 -29.24
C PRO A 71 -10.04 -11.23 -28.86
N GLU A 72 -9.15 -11.43 -29.82
CA GLU A 72 -7.72 -11.45 -29.54
C GLU A 72 -7.21 -10.06 -29.21
N GLN A 73 -7.69 -9.05 -29.92
CA GLN A 73 -7.30 -7.66 -29.62
C GLN A 73 -7.84 -7.23 -28.28
N ARG A 74 -9.06 -7.62 -27.94
CA ARG A 74 -9.65 -7.32 -26.64
C ARG A 74 -8.84 -7.97 -25.52
N ALA A 75 -8.44 -9.23 -25.69
CA ALA A 75 -7.64 -9.94 -24.71
C ALA A 75 -6.27 -9.27 -24.51
N ALA A 76 -5.64 -8.84 -25.61
CA ALA A 76 -4.36 -8.14 -25.54
C ALA A 76 -4.49 -6.81 -24.82
N ALA A 77 -5.55 -6.05 -25.10
CA ALA A 77 -5.79 -4.78 -24.43
C ALA A 77 -6.03 -4.97 -22.93
N ASP A 78 -6.78 -6.01 -22.58
CA ASP A 78 -7.04 -6.33 -21.17
C ASP A 78 -5.77 -6.73 -20.43
N GLN A 79 -4.94 -7.56 -21.04
CA GLN A 79 -3.66 -7.94 -20.46
C GLN A 79 -2.73 -6.76 -20.28
N GLY A 80 -2.66 -5.90 -21.30
CA GLY A 80 -1.84 -4.69 -21.23
C GLY A 80 -2.28 -3.78 -20.09
N TYR A 81 -3.59 -3.60 -19.94
CA TYR A 81 -4.14 -2.80 -18.87
C TYR A 81 -3.78 -3.36 -17.50
N ARG A 82 -3.94 -4.67 -17.30
CA ARG A 82 -3.63 -5.30 -16.02
C ARG A 82 -2.16 -5.16 -15.66
N ARG A 83 -1.28 -5.32 -16.64
CA ARG A 83 0.15 -5.19 -16.46
C ARG A 83 0.53 -3.76 -16.09
N ASP A 84 -0.03 -2.78 -16.79
CA ASP A 84 0.25 -1.38 -16.53
C ASP A 84 -0.28 -0.96 -15.16
N ARG A 85 -1.46 -1.45 -14.80
CA ARG A 85 -2.03 -1.16 -13.49
C ARG A 85 -1.16 -1.71 -12.37
N GLU A 86 -0.69 -2.94 -12.52
CA GLU A 86 0.19 -3.55 -11.53
C GLU A 86 1.49 -2.78 -11.40
N ARG A 87 2.08 -2.38 -12.53
CA ARG A 87 3.31 -1.60 -12.52
C ARG A 87 3.11 -0.27 -11.81
N LEU A 88 2.03 0.43 -12.12
CA LEU A 88 1.76 1.72 -11.50
C LEU A 88 1.50 1.62 -10.00
N THR A 89 0.75 0.61 -9.57
CA THR A 89 0.49 0.42 -8.14
C THR A 89 1.75 0.05 -7.40
N THR A 90 2.61 -0.78 -7.98
CA THR A 90 3.88 -1.17 -7.38
C THR A 90 4.81 0.03 -7.26
N GLU A 91 4.91 0.84 -8.31
CA GLU A 91 5.71 2.06 -8.28
C GLU A 91 5.20 3.05 -7.23
N ARG A 92 3.89 3.23 -7.19
CA ARG A 92 3.26 4.11 -6.20
C ARG A 92 3.63 3.68 -4.79
N ASP A 93 3.47 2.40 -4.50
CA ASP A 93 3.71 1.88 -3.16
C ASP A 93 5.18 2.01 -2.77
N ALA A 94 6.09 1.77 -3.71
CA ALA A 94 7.52 1.93 -3.47
C ALA A 94 7.88 3.38 -3.16
N LYS A 95 7.29 4.32 -3.90
CA LYS A 95 7.55 5.75 -3.67
C LYS A 95 6.98 6.23 -2.35
N ILE A 96 5.80 5.73 -1.98
CA ILE A 96 5.21 6.06 -0.68
C ILE A 96 6.09 5.53 0.45
N ASP A 97 6.56 4.30 0.33
CA ASP A 97 7.45 3.73 1.33
C ASP A 97 8.73 4.54 1.48
N LYS A 98 9.29 4.96 0.35
CA LYS A 98 10.50 5.79 0.39
C LYS A 98 10.23 7.12 1.08
N ALA A 99 9.10 7.76 0.75
CA ALA A 99 8.74 9.03 1.37
C ALA A 99 8.57 8.91 2.88
N ARG A 100 8.06 7.78 3.35
CA ARG A 100 7.90 7.53 4.78
C ARG A 100 9.22 7.37 5.51
N ARG A 101 10.27 6.95 4.81
CA ARG A 101 11.58 6.73 5.42
C ARG A 101 12.43 8.00 5.41
N GLU A 102 12.08 8.96 4.60
CA GLU A 102 12.80 10.23 4.56
C GLU A 102 12.31 11.15 5.65
#